data_a2606aa1d02dbef4efabb6023d4f5445
#
_entry.id   a2606aa1d02dbef4efabb6023d4f5445
#
_cell.length_a   1.000
_cell.length_b   1.000
_cell.length_c   1.000
_cell.angle_alpha   90.00
_cell.angle_beta   90.00
_cell.angle_gamma   90.00
#
_symmetry.space_group_name_H-M   'P 1'
#
loop_
_entity.id
_entity.type
_entity.pdbx_description
1 polymer ?
#
loop_
_entity_poly.entity_id
_entity_poly.type
_entity_poly.pdbx_seq_one_letter_code
_entity_poly.pdbx_strand_id
1 'polypeptide(L)'
;MPDGVEIDTGEVVAFAKGMRSEAASGFSQVAARGSDLHAHGVVFGTSITASEAVSQAKARYAAALENTDANLRAYQQAAEIFADVAEAVARDFASADRSSAQAQARVDALLDNAIAKATAIIDGAGRAI
;
A
#
# COMPACT_ATOMS: atom_id res chain seq x y z
N MET A 1 -0.23 -40.24 -5.66
CA MET A 1 -0.04 -39.08 -4.78
C MET A 1 0.05 -37.84 -5.62
N PRO A 2 -0.83 -36.89 -5.42
CA PRO A 2 -0.68 -35.64 -6.14
C PRO A 2 0.55 -34.91 -5.62
N ASP A 3 1.55 -34.80 -6.44
CA ASP A 3 2.71 -33.93 -6.17
C ASP A 3 2.37 -32.47 -6.49
N GLY A 4 1.12 -32.07 -6.21
CA GLY A 4 0.64 -30.73 -6.51
C GLY A 4 0.66 -29.82 -5.30
N VAL A 5 1.02 -28.55 -5.53
CA VAL A 5 0.74 -27.50 -4.58
C VAL A 5 -0.77 -27.31 -4.58
N GLU A 6 -1.41 -27.63 -3.46
CA GLU A 6 -2.82 -27.36 -3.29
C GLU A 6 -3.01 -25.92 -2.80
N ILE A 7 -3.66 -25.11 -3.62
CA ILE A 7 -4.01 -23.75 -3.27
C ILE A 7 -5.52 -23.65 -3.19
N ASP A 8 -6.03 -23.24 -2.03
CA ASP A 8 -7.43 -22.90 -1.90
C ASP A 8 -7.69 -21.55 -2.57
N THR A 9 -8.15 -21.61 -3.82
CA THR A 9 -8.42 -20.42 -4.62
C THR A 9 -9.50 -19.54 -4.01
N GLY A 10 -10.44 -20.12 -3.25
CA GLY A 10 -11.46 -19.36 -2.54
C GLY A 10 -10.87 -18.49 -1.44
N GLU A 11 -9.91 -19.02 -0.67
CA GLU A 11 -9.20 -18.26 0.36
C GLU A 11 -8.32 -17.18 -0.25
N VAL A 12 -7.66 -17.45 -1.37
CA VAL A 12 -6.85 -16.45 -2.08
C VAL A 12 -7.70 -15.29 -2.59
N VAL A 13 -8.87 -15.59 -3.16
CA VAL A 13 -9.82 -14.55 -3.59
C VAL A 13 -10.35 -13.76 -2.41
N ALA A 14 -10.65 -14.40 -1.29
CA ALA A 14 -11.09 -13.75 -0.06
C ALA A 14 -9.98 -12.81 0.48
N PHE A 15 -8.73 -13.25 0.45
CA PHE A 15 -7.58 -12.40 0.79
C PHE A 15 -7.48 -11.17 -0.11
N ALA A 16 -7.62 -11.36 -1.43
CA ALA A 16 -7.58 -10.25 -2.39
C ALA A 16 -8.69 -9.24 -2.12
N LYS A 17 -9.91 -9.70 -1.84
CA LYS A 17 -11.03 -8.84 -1.47
C LYS A 17 -10.76 -8.07 -0.17
N GLY A 18 -10.19 -8.74 0.82
CA GLY A 18 -9.78 -8.10 2.09
C GLY A 18 -8.75 -7.01 1.87
N MET A 19 -7.73 -7.27 1.06
CA MET A 19 -6.71 -6.28 0.71
C MET A 19 -7.29 -5.08 -0.03
N ARG A 20 -8.20 -5.29 -0.98
CA ARG A 20 -8.88 -4.21 -1.70
C ARG A 20 -9.77 -3.39 -0.76
N SER A 21 -10.48 -4.05 0.14
CA SER A 21 -11.32 -3.39 1.14
C SER A 21 -10.49 -2.52 2.07
N GLU A 22 -9.35 -3.01 2.56
CA GLU A 22 -8.43 -2.22 3.37
C GLU A 22 -7.85 -1.04 2.59
N ALA A 23 -7.46 -1.25 1.33
CA ALA A 23 -6.97 -0.18 0.48
C ALA A 23 -8.03 0.90 0.26
N ALA A 24 -9.28 0.50 0.03
CA ALA A 24 -10.36 1.44 -0.25
C ALA A 24 -10.93 2.15 0.99
N SER A 25 -11.01 1.46 2.13
CA SER A 25 -11.66 2.00 3.33
C SER A 25 -10.68 2.27 4.47
N GLY A 26 -9.80 1.32 4.80
CA GLY A 26 -8.86 1.48 5.91
C GLY A 26 -7.88 2.61 5.69
N PHE A 27 -7.11 2.52 4.62
CA PHE A 27 -6.13 3.55 4.27
C PHE A 27 -6.78 4.89 3.91
N SER A 28 -7.94 4.85 3.25
CA SER A 28 -8.65 6.05 2.84
C SER A 28 -9.19 6.84 4.04
N GLN A 29 -9.64 6.19 5.10
CA GLN A 29 -10.04 6.87 6.33
C GLN A 29 -8.88 7.57 7.02
N VAL A 30 -7.73 6.92 7.08
CA VAL A 30 -6.51 7.52 7.65
C VAL A 30 -6.05 8.70 6.79
N ALA A 31 -6.07 8.54 5.47
CA ALA A 31 -5.71 9.61 4.54
C ALA A 31 -6.67 10.81 4.65
N ALA A 32 -7.98 10.56 4.82
CA ALA A 32 -8.96 11.62 5.01
C ALA A 32 -8.71 12.42 6.29
N ARG A 33 -8.37 11.75 7.39
CA ARG A 33 -8.00 12.42 8.64
C ARG A 33 -6.71 13.21 8.50
N GLY A 34 -5.73 12.67 7.80
CA GLY A 34 -4.50 13.38 7.49
C GLY A 34 -4.75 14.62 6.64
N SER A 35 -5.64 14.52 5.66
CA SER A 35 -6.05 15.65 4.82
C SER A 35 -6.75 16.73 5.63
N ASP A 36 -7.60 16.36 6.57
CA ASP A 36 -8.25 17.31 7.48
C ASP A 36 -7.22 18.08 8.32
N LEU A 37 -6.26 17.37 8.89
CA LEU A 37 -5.17 17.99 9.63
C LEU A 37 -4.35 18.93 8.76
N HIS A 38 -4.10 18.55 7.51
CA HIS A 38 -3.37 19.37 6.56
C HIS A 38 -4.16 20.63 6.18
N ALA A 39 -5.47 20.51 5.94
CA ALA A 39 -6.33 21.61 5.54
C ALA A 39 -6.55 22.62 6.67
N HIS A 40 -6.76 22.15 7.90
CA HIS A 40 -7.04 23.00 9.06
C HIS A 40 -5.78 23.45 9.79
N GLY A 41 -4.67 22.78 9.56
CA GLY A 41 -3.38 23.06 10.17
C GLY A 41 -3.37 22.83 11.68
N VAL A 42 -2.18 22.89 12.23
CA VAL A 42 -2.00 22.96 13.68
C VAL A 42 -1.67 24.40 14.02
N VAL A 43 -2.44 24.98 14.90
CA VAL A 43 -2.20 26.35 15.33
C VAL A 43 -1.12 26.34 16.42
N PHE A 44 0.07 26.75 16.05
CA PHE A 44 1.16 26.96 16.99
C PHE A 44 1.19 28.45 17.36
N GLY A 45 0.54 28.83 18.41
CA GLY A 45 0.48 30.22 18.85
C GLY A 45 -0.38 31.12 17.95
N THR A 46 -0.30 32.41 18.18
CA THR A 46 -1.00 33.41 17.36
C THR A 46 -0.13 33.90 16.23
N SER A 47 -0.74 34.37 15.13
CA SER A 47 -0.03 34.91 13.97
C SER A 47 0.82 36.13 14.28
N ILE A 48 0.55 36.80 15.39
CA ILE A 48 1.21 38.06 15.80
C ILE A 48 2.55 37.78 16.53
N THR A 49 2.67 36.60 17.13
CA THR A 49 3.84 36.24 17.94
C THR A 49 4.69 35.13 17.34
N ALA A 50 4.58 34.93 16.03
CA ALA A 50 5.33 33.88 15.35
C ALA A 50 6.84 34.17 15.43
N SER A 51 7.52 33.49 16.35
CA SER A 51 8.97 33.47 16.36
C SER A 51 9.48 32.62 15.21
N GLU A 52 10.73 32.79 14.85
CA GLU A 52 11.39 31.95 13.84
C GLU A 52 11.34 30.46 14.22
N ALA A 53 11.48 30.14 15.51
CA ALA A 53 11.36 28.77 16.00
C ALA A 53 9.99 28.19 15.74
N VAL A 54 8.90 28.95 15.95
CA VAL A 54 7.53 28.51 15.66
C VAL A 54 7.33 28.35 14.16
N SER A 55 7.83 29.26 13.35
CA SER A 55 7.75 29.18 11.89
C SER A 55 8.45 27.92 11.36
N GLN A 56 9.64 27.60 11.87
CA GLN A 56 10.37 26.38 11.52
C GLN A 56 9.62 25.13 11.98
N ALA A 57 9.03 25.13 13.16
CA ALA A 57 8.23 24.02 13.66
C ALA A 57 7.01 23.76 12.76
N LYS A 58 6.31 24.80 12.34
CA LYS A 58 5.18 24.70 11.39
C LYS A 58 5.63 24.12 10.05
N ALA A 59 6.76 24.58 9.52
CA ALA A 59 7.29 24.08 8.25
C ALA A 59 7.64 22.58 8.34
N ARG A 60 8.28 22.17 9.42
CA ARG A 60 8.61 20.76 9.66
C ARG A 60 7.36 19.89 9.81
N TYR A 61 6.37 20.39 10.49
CA TYR A 61 5.10 19.69 10.68
C TYR A 61 4.37 19.52 9.34
N ALA A 62 4.29 20.58 8.54
CA ALA A 62 3.69 20.52 7.22
C ALA A 62 4.42 19.51 6.30
N ALA A 63 5.75 19.52 6.31
CA ALA A 63 6.54 18.55 5.55
C ALA A 63 6.31 17.11 6.04
N ALA A 64 6.20 16.89 7.34
CA ALA A 64 5.90 15.58 7.90
C ALA A 64 4.50 15.08 7.51
N LEU A 65 3.51 15.97 7.45
CA LEU A 65 2.15 15.63 6.99
C LEU A 65 2.14 15.24 5.50
N GLU A 66 2.82 16.00 4.66
CA GLU A 66 2.93 15.69 3.24
C GLU A 66 3.61 14.34 3.01
N ASN A 67 4.67 14.07 3.74
CA ASN A 67 5.38 12.82 3.70
C ASN A 67 4.51 11.65 4.14
N THR A 68 3.76 11.81 5.22
CA THR A 68 2.83 10.79 5.72
C THR A 68 1.74 10.51 4.70
N ASP A 69 1.17 11.54 4.08
CA ASP A 69 0.15 11.39 3.03
C ASP A 69 0.71 10.62 1.82
N ALA A 70 1.91 10.98 1.37
CA ALA A 70 2.58 10.27 0.26
C ALA A 70 2.84 8.80 0.60
N ASN A 71 3.28 8.51 1.81
CA ASN A 71 3.50 7.14 2.28
C ASN A 71 2.20 6.33 2.35
N LEU A 72 1.12 6.93 2.85
CA LEU A 72 -0.19 6.27 2.91
C LEU A 72 -0.70 5.90 1.52
N ARG A 73 -0.56 6.80 0.55
CA ARG A 73 -0.93 6.54 -0.84
C ARG A 73 -0.07 5.42 -1.44
N ALA A 74 1.22 5.42 -1.15
CA ALA A 74 2.13 4.37 -1.61
C ALA A 74 1.75 3.01 -1.03
N TYR A 75 1.43 2.93 0.25
CA TYR A 75 0.97 1.69 0.89
C TYR A 75 -0.37 1.22 0.33
N GLN A 76 -1.29 2.15 0.05
CA GLN A 76 -2.56 1.83 -0.60
C GLN A 76 -2.34 1.19 -1.98
N GLN A 77 -1.48 1.78 -2.79
CA GLN A 77 -1.13 1.24 -4.11
C GLN A 77 -0.44 -0.11 -4.00
N ALA A 78 0.46 -0.28 -3.04
CA ALA A 78 1.11 -1.56 -2.78
C ALA A 78 0.09 -2.64 -2.39
N ALA A 79 -0.89 -2.32 -1.55
CA ALA A 79 -1.96 -3.24 -1.18
C ALA A 79 -2.79 -3.67 -2.40
N GLU A 80 -3.09 -2.75 -3.30
CA GLU A 80 -3.80 -3.04 -4.56
C GLU A 80 -2.98 -3.96 -5.46
N ILE A 81 -1.66 -3.74 -5.56
CA ILE A 81 -0.76 -4.61 -6.32
C ILE A 81 -0.79 -6.03 -5.79
N PHE A 82 -0.70 -6.20 -4.48
CA PHE A 82 -0.77 -7.54 -3.86
C PHE A 82 -2.14 -8.19 -4.05
N ALA A 83 -3.22 -7.41 -4.01
CA ALA A 83 -4.56 -7.93 -4.32
C ALA A 83 -4.65 -8.42 -5.76
N ASP A 84 -4.10 -7.68 -6.71
CA ASP A 84 -4.05 -8.08 -8.13
C ASP A 84 -3.27 -9.37 -8.32
N VAL A 85 -2.14 -9.51 -7.64
CA VAL A 85 -1.32 -10.73 -7.68
C VAL A 85 -2.08 -11.91 -7.09
N ALA A 86 -2.74 -11.74 -5.96
CA ALA A 86 -3.53 -12.80 -5.36
C ALA A 86 -4.66 -13.28 -6.30
N GLU A 87 -5.33 -12.35 -6.96
CA GLU A 87 -6.35 -12.71 -7.97
C GLU A 87 -5.75 -13.40 -9.19
N ALA A 88 -4.57 -12.97 -9.64
CA ALA A 88 -3.88 -13.61 -10.76
C ALA A 88 -3.46 -15.05 -10.40
N VAL A 89 -2.95 -15.27 -9.20
CA VAL A 89 -2.62 -16.60 -8.69
C VAL A 89 -3.87 -17.47 -8.66
N ALA A 90 -4.97 -16.97 -8.11
CA ALA A 90 -6.22 -17.73 -8.04
C ALA A 90 -6.73 -18.13 -9.43
N ARG A 91 -6.69 -17.22 -10.39
CA ARG A 91 -7.10 -17.51 -11.78
C ARG A 91 -6.21 -18.54 -12.45
N ASP A 92 -4.89 -18.41 -12.30
CA ASP A 92 -3.93 -19.32 -12.88
C ASP A 92 -4.12 -20.74 -12.34
N PHE A 93 -4.36 -20.90 -11.03
CA PHE A 93 -4.55 -22.20 -10.41
C PHE A 93 -5.95 -22.78 -10.67
N ALA A 94 -6.95 -21.95 -10.88
CA ALA A 94 -8.29 -22.43 -11.23
C ALA A 94 -8.39 -22.91 -12.68
N SER A 95 -7.59 -22.35 -13.59
CA SER A 95 -7.70 -22.61 -15.03
C SER A 95 -6.65 -23.58 -15.58
N ALA A 96 -5.62 -23.93 -14.84
CA ALA A 96 -4.49 -24.68 -15.35
C ALA A 96 -4.16 -25.90 -14.51
N ASP A 97 -4.07 -27.05 -15.17
CA ASP A 97 -3.48 -28.27 -14.61
C ASP A 97 -1.96 -28.16 -14.77
N ARG A 98 -1.28 -27.72 -13.73
CA ARG A 98 0.17 -27.50 -13.74
C ARG A 98 0.88 -28.44 -12.78
N SER A 99 2.11 -28.84 -13.14
CA SER A 99 3.00 -29.50 -12.18
C SER A 99 3.33 -28.56 -11.01
N SER A 100 3.70 -29.14 -9.86
CA SER A 100 4.13 -28.36 -8.68
C SER A 100 5.23 -27.36 -9.00
N ALA A 101 6.23 -27.77 -9.77
CA ALA A 101 7.36 -26.92 -10.14
C ALA A 101 6.91 -25.73 -11.00
N GLN A 102 6.01 -25.97 -11.96
CA GLN A 102 5.46 -24.90 -12.81
C GLN A 102 4.59 -23.94 -12.00
N ALA A 103 3.77 -24.47 -11.10
CA ALA A 103 2.93 -23.69 -10.24
C ALA A 103 3.77 -22.79 -9.33
N GLN A 104 4.79 -23.36 -8.69
CA GLN A 104 5.69 -22.61 -7.81
C GLN A 104 6.45 -21.52 -8.58
N ALA A 105 7.00 -21.85 -9.74
CA ALA A 105 7.71 -20.90 -10.58
C ALA A 105 6.81 -19.72 -10.99
N ARG A 106 5.56 -20.00 -11.30
CA ARG A 106 4.58 -18.96 -11.67
C ARG A 106 4.24 -18.05 -10.48
N VAL A 107 4.01 -18.63 -9.31
CA VAL A 107 3.76 -17.85 -8.08
C VAL A 107 4.96 -16.99 -7.73
N ASP A 108 6.17 -17.55 -7.77
CA ASP A 108 7.41 -16.83 -7.50
C ASP A 108 7.58 -15.64 -8.46
N ALA A 109 7.34 -15.84 -9.75
CA ALA A 109 7.44 -14.79 -10.75
C ALA A 109 6.42 -13.66 -10.49
N LEU A 110 5.18 -14.00 -10.16
CA LEU A 110 4.14 -13.02 -9.84
C LEU A 110 4.46 -12.25 -8.57
N LEU A 111 4.95 -12.93 -7.53
CA LEU A 111 5.34 -12.29 -6.28
C LEU A 111 6.56 -11.39 -6.46
N ASP A 112 7.58 -11.83 -7.16
CA ASP A 112 8.78 -11.03 -7.42
C ASP A 112 8.43 -9.75 -8.17
N ASN A 113 7.56 -9.85 -9.18
CA ASN A 113 7.08 -8.70 -9.92
C ASN A 113 6.28 -7.73 -9.03
N ALA A 114 5.41 -8.26 -8.18
CA ALA A 114 4.62 -7.45 -7.25
C ALA A 114 5.50 -6.75 -6.23
N ILE A 115 6.47 -7.46 -5.65
CA ILE A 115 7.42 -6.91 -4.69
C ILE A 115 8.24 -5.79 -5.34
N ALA A 116 8.72 -5.99 -6.55
CA ALA A 116 9.46 -4.98 -7.29
C ALA A 116 8.63 -3.72 -7.54
N LYS A 117 7.37 -3.88 -7.96
CA LYS A 117 6.45 -2.76 -8.18
C LYS A 117 6.12 -2.02 -6.89
N ALA A 118 5.80 -2.75 -5.83
CA ALA A 118 5.45 -2.18 -4.53
C ALA A 118 6.66 -1.45 -3.93
N THR A 119 7.84 -2.03 -4.01
CA THR A 119 9.08 -1.42 -3.54
C THR A 119 9.38 -0.12 -4.28
N ALA A 120 9.22 -0.11 -5.61
CA ALA A 120 9.42 1.11 -6.40
C ALA A 120 8.48 2.24 -6.00
N ILE A 121 7.22 1.91 -5.70
CA ILE A 121 6.22 2.89 -5.26
C ILE A 121 6.57 3.45 -3.88
N ILE A 122 6.93 2.59 -2.95
CA ILE A 122 7.28 2.98 -1.57
C ILE A 122 8.56 3.81 -1.56
N ASP A 123 9.58 3.38 -2.30
CA ASP A 123 10.85 4.11 -2.43
C ASP A 123 10.65 5.47 -3.11
N GLY A 124 9.79 5.52 -4.12
CA GLY A 124 9.42 6.77 -4.80
C GLY A 124 8.74 7.75 -3.86
N ALA A 125 7.85 7.28 -2.99
CA ALA A 125 7.22 8.11 -1.96
C ALA A 125 8.23 8.60 -0.93
N GLY A 126 9.17 7.75 -0.51
CA GLY A 126 10.24 8.12 0.42
C GLY A 126 11.21 9.16 -0.14
N ARG A 127 11.39 9.22 -1.45
CA ARG A 127 12.24 10.20 -2.13
C ARG A 127 11.59 11.57 -2.34
N ALA A 128 10.29 11.65 -2.19
CA ALA A 128 9.54 12.90 -2.37
C ALA A 128 9.70 13.87 -1.19
N ILE A 129 10.55 13.54 -0.22
CA ILE A 129 10.83 14.36 0.96
C ILE A 129 12.02 15.25 0.70
#